data_1efff83aff45026f6b0bad49f4ca4161
#
_entry.id   1efff83aff45026f6b0bad49f4ca4161
#
_cell.length_a   1.000
_cell.length_b   1.000
_cell.length_c   1.000
_cell.angle_alpha   90.00
_cell.angle_beta   90.00
_cell.angle_gamma   90.00
#
_symmetry.space_group_name_H-M   'P 1'
#
loop_
_entity.id
_entity.type
_entity.pdbx_description
1 polymer ?
#
loop_
_entity_poly.entity_id
_entity_poly.type
_entity_poly.pdbx_seq_one_letter_code
_entity_poly.pdbx_strand_id
1 'polypeptide(L)'
;MTELAIALFIMSLLMVGLMYTLAAQTEQRSRVDTQDRLEEAREALIAFAIVNGQLPCPAAAPPNAPYNNAGGVGQESPAGGGACTDGYTGFLPARTLGYQPIDANGYALDAWNNPIRYAVSKDSSVAGSPDWNFTTAGSMKTNGVSVTPSDLVVCRAGSGVTASSCNTAPSVTNQSVVVAVLWSQGKNFLAGTAFGADENVNNKHRLPAVQNDNPVFVHTTPAPSGATGGEYDDLMVWLPVGVLYGRLIAAGVLP
;
A
#
# COMPACT_ATOMS: atom_id res chain seq x y z
N MET A 1 -11.44 54.30 -19.47
CA MET A 1 -10.76 53.64 -18.35
C MET A 1 -11.61 52.54 -17.69
N THR A 2 -12.94 52.72 -17.60
CA THR A 2 -13.84 51.72 -17.04
C THR A 2 -13.94 50.45 -17.88
N GLU A 3 -13.89 50.52 -19.22
CA GLU A 3 -13.93 49.36 -20.11
C GLU A 3 -12.72 48.42 -19.93
N LEU A 4 -11.53 49.01 -19.74
CA LEU A 4 -10.31 48.23 -19.51
C LEU A 4 -10.33 47.51 -18.14
N ALA A 5 -10.91 48.15 -17.12
CA ALA A 5 -11.08 47.58 -15.80
C ALA A 5 -12.06 46.38 -15.84
N ILE A 6 -13.15 46.50 -16.58
CA ILE A 6 -14.13 45.41 -16.74
C ILE A 6 -13.52 44.24 -17.52
N ALA A 7 -12.76 44.52 -18.59
CA ALA A 7 -12.11 43.49 -19.37
C ALA A 7 -11.10 42.69 -18.53
N LEU A 8 -10.26 43.37 -17.71
CA LEU A 8 -9.31 42.71 -16.80
C LEU A 8 -10.00 41.89 -15.71
N PHE A 9 -11.13 42.39 -15.20
CA PHE A 9 -11.92 41.65 -14.20
C PHE A 9 -12.49 40.35 -14.77
N ILE A 10 -13.07 40.39 -15.98
CA ILE A 10 -13.59 39.21 -16.68
C ILE A 10 -12.47 38.21 -16.99
N MET A 11 -11.31 38.70 -17.49
CA MET A 11 -10.15 37.83 -17.74
C MET A 11 -9.63 37.16 -16.46
N SER A 12 -9.60 37.87 -15.34
CA SER A 12 -9.17 37.29 -14.07
C SER A 12 -10.11 36.20 -13.57
N LEU A 13 -11.44 36.39 -13.70
CA LEU A 13 -12.45 35.38 -13.36
C LEU A 13 -12.31 34.14 -14.24
N LEU A 14 -12.09 34.30 -15.55
CA LEU A 14 -11.90 33.18 -16.46
C LEU A 14 -10.61 32.39 -16.14
N MET A 15 -9.50 33.09 -15.84
CA MET A 15 -8.25 32.43 -15.43
C MET A 15 -8.41 31.61 -14.15
N VAL A 16 -9.09 32.14 -13.15
CA VAL A 16 -9.35 31.43 -11.89
C VAL A 16 -10.17 30.16 -12.16
N GLY A 17 -11.21 30.24 -12.96
CA GLY A 17 -12.03 29.08 -13.34
C GLY A 17 -11.25 27.98 -14.06
N LEU A 18 -10.35 28.36 -14.98
CA LEU A 18 -9.48 27.41 -15.69
C LEU A 18 -8.47 26.72 -14.76
N MET A 19 -7.90 27.45 -13.79
CA MET A 19 -6.96 26.85 -12.85
C MET A 19 -7.58 25.78 -11.98
N TYR A 20 -8.82 25.95 -11.52
CA TYR A 20 -9.53 24.94 -10.73
C TYR A 20 -9.79 23.65 -11.53
N THR A 21 -10.18 23.77 -12.78
CA THR A 21 -10.45 22.60 -13.63
C THR A 21 -9.18 21.83 -13.95
N LEU A 22 -8.07 22.51 -14.21
CA LEU A 22 -6.76 21.88 -14.45
C LEU A 22 -6.23 21.15 -13.21
N ALA A 23 -6.36 21.74 -12.03
CA ALA A 23 -5.94 21.12 -10.77
C ALA A 23 -6.72 19.82 -10.49
N ALA A 24 -8.05 19.84 -10.69
CA ALA A 24 -8.89 18.65 -10.53
C ALA A 24 -8.54 17.54 -11.53
N GLN A 25 -8.26 17.90 -12.78
CA GLN A 25 -7.84 16.93 -13.80
C GLN A 25 -6.49 16.31 -13.50
N THR A 26 -5.54 17.10 -13.00
CA THR A 26 -4.21 16.60 -12.62
C THR A 26 -4.33 15.63 -11.46
N GLU A 27 -5.11 15.96 -10.44
CA GLU A 27 -5.37 15.08 -9.29
C GLU A 27 -6.00 13.75 -9.74
N GLN A 28 -7.02 13.81 -10.60
CA GLN A 28 -7.65 12.61 -11.11
C GLN A 28 -6.67 11.73 -11.92
N ARG A 29 -5.81 12.34 -12.73
CA ARG A 29 -4.76 11.60 -13.46
C ARG A 29 -3.78 10.93 -12.51
N SER A 30 -3.33 11.63 -11.47
CA SER A 30 -2.41 11.07 -10.48
C SER A 30 -3.03 9.88 -9.74
N ARG A 31 -4.34 9.94 -9.42
CA ARG A 31 -5.05 8.81 -8.81
C ARG A 31 -5.12 7.60 -9.74
N VAL A 32 -5.47 7.81 -11.00
CA VAL A 32 -5.53 6.72 -11.99
C VAL A 32 -4.15 6.12 -12.22
N ASP A 33 -3.13 6.95 -12.45
CA ASP A 33 -1.75 6.49 -12.64
C ASP A 33 -1.22 5.70 -11.42
N THR A 34 -1.54 6.16 -10.20
CA THR A 34 -1.15 5.44 -8.99
C THR A 34 -1.89 4.10 -8.88
N GLN A 35 -3.19 4.07 -9.20
CA GLN A 35 -3.96 2.82 -9.18
C GLN A 35 -3.37 1.80 -10.17
N ASP A 36 -3.06 2.22 -11.38
CA ASP A 36 -2.44 1.37 -12.40
C ASP A 36 -1.08 0.84 -11.93
N ARG A 37 -0.25 1.68 -11.31
CA ARG A 37 1.05 1.27 -10.72
C ARG A 37 0.88 0.24 -9.59
N LEU A 38 -0.11 0.40 -8.73
CA LEU A 38 -0.40 -0.57 -7.66
C LEU A 38 -0.84 -1.92 -8.24
N GLU A 39 -1.68 -1.92 -9.28
CA GLU A 39 -2.11 -3.14 -9.96
C GLU A 39 -0.94 -3.83 -10.67
N GLU A 40 -0.08 -3.06 -11.36
CA GLU A 40 1.15 -3.57 -11.98
C GLU A 40 2.10 -4.17 -10.93
N ALA A 41 2.26 -3.51 -9.80
CA ALA A 41 3.07 -4.01 -8.69
C ALA A 41 2.50 -5.32 -8.12
N ARG A 42 1.16 -5.45 -8.04
CA ARG A 42 0.51 -6.71 -7.64
C ARG A 42 0.81 -7.84 -8.63
N GLU A 43 0.75 -7.58 -9.92
CA GLU A 43 1.10 -8.58 -10.94
C GLU A 43 2.60 -8.94 -10.87
N ALA A 44 3.49 -7.98 -10.59
CA ALA A 44 4.91 -8.25 -10.39
C ALA A 44 5.17 -9.16 -9.17
N LEU A 45 4.43 -8.99 -8.07
CA LEU A 45 4.49 -9.89 -6.91
C LEU A 45 4.05 -11.31 -7.28
N ILE A 46 2.98 -11.46 -8.05
CA ILE A 46 2.51 -12.77 -8.53
C ILE A 46 3.56 -13.41 -9.45
N ALA A 47 4.12 -12.65 -10.38
CA ALA A 47 5.17 -13.13 -11.28
C ALA A 47 6.41 -13.60 -10.50
N PHE A 48 6.83 -12.82 -9.50
CA PHE A 48 7.92 -13.21 -8.60
C PHE A 48 7.61 -14.53 -7.87
N ALA A 49 6.39 -14.66 -7.35
CA ALA A 49 5.97 -15.87 -6.64
C ALA A 49 5.92 -17.11 -7.56
N ILE A 50 5.56 -16.95 -8.84
CA ILE A 50 5.60 -18.03 -9.83
C ILE A 50 7.03 -18.51 -10.05
N VAL A 51 8.00 -17.59 -10.13
CA VAL A 51 9.40 -17.94 -10.38
C VAL A 51 10.10 -18.51 -9.15
N ASN A 52 9.83 -17.92 -7.97
CA ASN A 52 10.58 -18.22 -6.74
C ASN A 52 9.83 -19.15 -5.77
N GLY A 53 8.56 -19.44 -6.02
CA GLY A 53 7.72 -20.26 -5.13
C GLY A 53 7.35 -19.56 -3.82
N GLN A 54 7.59 -18.25 -3.69
CA GLN A 54 7.30 -17.43 -2.52
C GLN A 54 7.10 -15.96 -2.91
N LEU A 55 6.46 -15.17 -2.05
CA LEU A 55 6.45 -13.71 -2.15
C LEU A 55 7.75 -13.14 -1.57
N PRO A 56 8.23 -11.98 -2.06
CA PRO A 56 9.38 -11.33 -1.45
C PRO A 56 9.00 -10.71 -0.11
N CYS A 57 9.96 -10.56 0.78
CA CYS A 57 9.80 -9.72 1.95
C CYS A 57 9.68 -8.23 1.57
N PRO A 58 8.92 -7.42 2.32
CA PRO A 58 8.94 -5.98 2.15
C PRO A 58 10.35 -5.39 2.29
N ALA A 59 10.65 -4.35 1.53
CA ALA A 59 11.86 -3.58 1.69
C ALA A 59 11.81 -2.76 2.98
N ALA A 60 12.96 -2.59 3.63
CA ALA A 60 13.09 -1.69 4.77
C ALA A 60 12.83 -0.23 4.36
N ALA A 61 12.54 0.63 5.33
CA ALA A 61 12.22 2.02 5.08
C ALA A 61 13.34 2.78 4.35
N PRO A 62 13.01 3.77 3.49
CA PRO A 62 13.99 4.65 2.86
C PRO A 62 14.86 5.39 3.87
N PRO A 63 16.10 5.76 3.50
CA PRO A 63 17.04 6.44 4.39
C PRO A 63 16.67 7.90 4.71
N ASN A 64 15.75 8.48 3.93
CA ASN A 64 15.40 9.89 4.03
C ASN A 64 14.12 10.12 4.84
N ALA A 65 14.01 11.33 5.41
CA ALA A 65 12.76 11.77 6.04
C ALA A 65 11.58 11.61 5.04
N PRO A 66 10.39 11.24 5.49
CA PRO A 66 9.99 11.10 6.90
C PRO A 66 10.29 9.72 7.52
N TYR A 67 10.99 8.84 6.83
CA TYR A 67 11.15 7.43 7.22
C TYR A 67 12.38 7.17 8.12
N ASN A 68 13.45 7.95 7.94
CA ASN A 68 14.69 7.96 8.75
C ASN A 68 15.28 6.57 9.10
N ASN A 69 15.41 5.70 8.11
CA ASN A 69 16.14 4.44 8.24
C ASN A 69 17.48 4.52 7.49
N ALA A 70 18.56 4.06 8.11
CA ALA A 70 19.91 4.25 7.58
C ALA A 70 20.32 3.27 6.46
N GLY A 71 19.43 2.42 5.93
CA GLY A 71 19.90 1.34 5.07
C GLY A 71 18.97 0.82 3.97
N GLY A 72 17.79 1.40 3.81
CA GLY A 72 16.85 0.93 2.80
C GLY A 72 17.32 1.23 1.37
N VAL A 73 17.29 0.22 0.50
CA VAL A 73 17.72 0.31 -0.91
C VAL A 73 16.69 -0.30 -1.88
N GLY A 74 15.42 -0.36 -1.50
CA GLY A 74 14.35 -0.91 -2.33
C GLY A 74 14.50 -2.40 -2.65
N GLN A 75 15.24 -3.14 -1.83
CA GLN A 75 15.39 -4.60 -1.90
C GLN A 75 14.65 -5.27 -0.75
N GLU A 76 14.24 -6.53 -0.94
CA GLU A 76 13.63 -7.32 0.13
C GLU A 76 14.53 -7.44 1.36
N SER A 77 13.93 -7.49 2.54
CA SER A 77 14.63 -7.60 3.81
C SER A 77 13.97 -8.62 4.75
N PRO A 78 14.66 -9.75 5.04
CA PRO A 78 15.98 -10.18 4.55
C PRO A 78 15.97 -10.61 3.08
N ALA A 79 17.14 -10.63 2.45
CA ALA A 79 17.31 -11.17 1.11
C ALA A 79 17.01 -12.67 1.09
N GLY A 80 16.23 -13.11 0.09
CA GLY A 80 15.82 -14.52 -0.05
C GLY A 80 14.59 -14.90 0.77
N GLY A 81 13.90 -13.92 1.37
CA GLY A 81 12.65 -14.14 2.09
C GLY A 81 12.81 -14.75 3.48
N GLY A 82 11.81 -15.50 3.95
CA GLY A 82 11.70 -16.04 5.29
C GLY A 82 10.99 -15.10 6.25
N ALA A 83 11.47 -14.98 7.48
CA ALA A 83 10.96 -14.05 8.48
C ALA A 83 11.32 -12.61 8.10
N CYS A 84 10.35 -11.86 7.61
CA CYS A 84 10.57 -10.49 7.16
C CYS A 84 10.85 -9.52 8.30
N THR A 85 11.73 -8.54 8.06
CA THR A 85 12.04 -7.50 9.05
C THR A 85 10.85 -6.60 9.33
N ASP A 86 10.16 -6.17 8.27
CA ASP A 86 9.03 -5.22 8.31
C ASP A 86 7.80 -5.80 7.59
N GLY A 87 7.14 -6.81 8.18
CA GLY A 87 6.02 -7.52 7.52
C GLY A 87 4.85 -6.63 7.17
N TYR A 88 4.46 -5.69 8.03
CA TYR A 88 3.27 -4.83 7.84
C TYR A 88 3.59 -3.39 7.50
N THR A 89 4.83 -2.96 7.70
CA THR A 89 5.22 -1.55 7.64
C THR A 89 6.21 -1.22 6.53
N GLY A 90 6.57 -2.21 5.71
CA GLY A 90 7.61 -2.08 4.71
C GLY A 90 7.15 -1.43 3.40
N PHE A 91 8.03 -1.51 2.40
CA PHE A 91 7.88 -0.89 1.08
C PHE A 91 7.99 -1.95 -0.01
N LEU A 92 7.46 -1.63 -1.20
CA LEU A 92 7.60 -2.51 -2.35
C LEU A 92 9.08 -2.74 -2.65
N PRO A 93 9.56 -4.01 -2.65
CA PRO A 93 10.97 -4.31 -2.94
C PRO A 93 11.24 -4.25 -4.45
N ALA A 94 11.13 -3.04 -5.03
CA ALA A 94 11.09 -2.81 -6.45
C ALA A 94 12.34 -3.32 -7.18
N ARG A 95 13.53 -3.21 -6.56
CA ARG A 95 14.77 -3.77 -7.12
C ARG A 95 14.76 -5.30 -7.16
N THR A 96 14.22 -5.96 -6.14
CA THR A 96 14.08 -7.42 -6.12
C THR A 96 13.11 -7.90 -7.19
N LEU A 97 12.02 -7.16 -7.39
CA LEU A 97 11.00 -7.46 -8.40
C LEU A 97 11.44 -7.09 -9.84
N GLY A 98 12.49 -6.27 -10.02
CA GLY A 98 12.80 -5.66 -11.31
C GLY A 98 11.74 -4.64 -11.76
N TYR A 99 10.99 -4.08 -10.82
CA TYR A 99 9.91 -3.14 -11.09
C TYR A 99 10.45 -1.76 -11.48
N GLN A 100 9.73 -1.07 -12.37
CA GLN A 100 10.05 0.28 -12.84
C GLN A 100 8.74 1.13 -12.91
N PRO A 101 8.79 2.46 -12.72
CA PRO A 101 9.96 3.28 -12.42
C PRO A 101 10.37 3.23 -10.94
N ILE A 102 11.65 3.46 -10.66
CA ILE A 102 12.18 3.56 -9.29
C ILE A 102 12.92 4.87 -9.07
N ASP A 103 13.02 5.30 -7.81
CA ASP A 103 13.86 6.43 -7.39
C ASP A 103 15.35 6.05 -7.33
N ALA A 104 16.20 7.03 -6.95
CA ALA A 104 17.64 6.83 -6.79
C ALA A 104 17.99 5.75 -5.75
N ASN A 105 17.13 5.54 -4.75
CA ASN A 105 17.29 4.54 -3.69
C ASN A 105 16.68 3.18 -4.05
N GLY A 106 15.97 3.08 -5.19
CA GLY A 106 15.39 1.84 -5.69
C GLY A 106 13.97 1.55 -5.24
N TYR A 107 13.25 2.55 -4.75
CA TYR A 107 11.84 2.42 -4.37
C TYR A 107 10.92 2.78 -5.53
N ALA A 108 9.88 1.98 -5.74
CA ALA A 108 8.79 2.33 -6.64
C ALA A 108 8.03 3.54 -6.09
N LEU A 109 7.69 4.48 -6.96
CA LEU A 109 6.99 5.71 -6.59
C LEU A 109 5.57 5.73 -7.14
N ASP A 110 4.67 6.28 -6.36
CA ASP A 110 3.33 6.67 -6.81
C ASP A 110 3.39 7.96 -7.68
N ALA A 111 2.25 8.45 -8.13
CA ALA A 111 2.20 9.65 -8.98
C ALA A 111 2.47 10.97 -8.20
N TRP A 112 2.51 10.93 -6.88
CA TRP A 112 2.91 12.06 -6.02
C TRP A 112 4.36 11.95 -5.54
N ASN A 113 5.15 11.00 -6.08
CA ASN A 113 6.52 10.70 -5.72
C ASN A 113 6.70 10.16 -4.28
N ASN A 114 5.67 9.54 -3.71
CA ASN A 114 5.79 8.82 -2.46
C ASN A 114 6.12 7.35 -2.73
N PRO A 115 7.00 6.72 -1.94
CA PRO A 115 7.31 5.31 -2.10
C PRO A 115 6.07 4.43 -1.86
N ILE A 116 5.81 3.52 -2.80
CA ILE A 116 4.73 2.53 -2.68
C ILE A 116 5.03 1.59 -1.52
N ARG A 117 4.03 1.41 -0.67
CA ARG A 117 4.08 0.57 0.51
C ARG A 117 3.64 -0.85 0.18
N TYR A 118 4.18 -1.79 0.93
CA TYR A 118 3.87 -3.21 0.78
C TYR A 118 3.89 -3.90 2.14
N ALA A 119 2.83 -4.66 2.41
CA ALA A 119 2.71 -5.53 3.56
C ALA A 119 2.44 -6.97 3.10
N VAL A 120 3.00 -7.92 3.82
CA VAL A 120 2.77 -9.35 3.62
C VAL A 120 2.34 -10.00 4.92
N SER A 121 1.46 -10.99 4.85
CA SER A 121 0.98 -11.71 6.01
C SER A 121 2.12 -12.41 6.75
N LYS A 122 2.20 -12.18 8.04
CA LYS A 122 3.09 -12.89 8.96
C LYS A 122 2.47 -14.19 9.46
N ASP A 123 1.20 -14.11 9.80
CA ASP A 123 0.38 -15.18 10.34
C ASP A 123 0.98 -15.98 11.50
N SER A 124 1.00 -15.34 12.64
CA SER A 124 1.28 -16.01 13.91
C SER A 124 0.03 -16.33 14.73
N SER A 125 -1.16 -15.98 14.22
CA SER A 125 -2.40 -16.01 15.01
C SER A 125 -3.25 -17.26 14.82
N VAL A 126 -2.96 -18.08 13.79
CA VAL A 126 -3.71 -19.31 13.51
C VAL A 126 -2.94 -20.52 14.05
N ALA A 127 -3.50 -21.16 15.06
CA ALA A 127 -2.88 -22.34 15.69
C ALA A 127 -2.55 -23.42 14.66
N GLY A 128 -1.28 -23.81 14.60
CA GLY A 128 -0.78 -24.87 13.70
C GLY A 128 -0.37 -24.38 12.31
N SER A 129 -0.45 -23.09 12.04
CA SER A 129 0.04 -22.49 10.79
C SER A 129 1.49 -22.04 10.96
N PRO A 130 2.35 -22.22 9.95
CA PRO A 130 3.71 -21.72 9.99
C PRO A 130 3.71 -20.20 9.82
N ASP A 131 4.45 -19.50 10.66
CA ASP A 131 4.79 -18.10 10.47
C ASP A 131 5.48 -17.91 9.11
N TRP A 132 5.18 -16.81 8.44
CA TRP A 132 5.82 -16.44 7.18
C TRP A 132 5.62 -17.44 6.04
N ASN A 133 4.46 -18.10 6.00
CA ASN A 133 4.14 -19.11 5.00
C ASN A 133 4.32 -18.61 3.55
N PHE A 134 3.98 -17.36 3.29
CA PHE A 134 4.01 -16.79 1.94
C PHE A 134 5.40 -16.30 1.52
N THR A 135 6.31 -16.03 2.45
CA THR A 135 7.65 -15.50 2.20
C THR A 135 8.76 -16.52 2.43
N THR A 136 8.44 -17.71 2.95
CA THR A 136 9.41 -18.79 3.15
C THR A 136 9.43 -19.73 1.96
N ALA A 137 10.62 -19.96 1.38
CA ALA A 137 10.81 -20.80 0.22
C ALA A 137 10.23 -22.20 0.41
N GLY A 138 9.39 -22.61 -0.54
CA GLY A 138 8.77 -23.94 -0.53
C GLY A 138 7.65 -24.12 0.49
N SER A 139 7.39 -23.17 1.39
CA SER A 139 6.36 -23.31 2.42
C SER A 139 4.97 -23.44 1.83
N MET A 140 4.60 -22.61 0.85
CA MET A 140 3.32 -22.70 0.15
C MET A 140 3.13 -24.05 -0.54
N LYS A 141 4.20 -24.62 -1.10
CA LYS A 141 4.17 -25.94 -1.73
C LYS A 141 4.00 -27.07 -0.72
N THR A 142 4.67 -26.98 0.41
CA THR A 142 4.64 -27.98 1.49
C THR A 142 3.27 -27.99 2.18
N ASN A 143 2.73 -26.81 2.46
CA ASN A 143 1.48 -26.66 3.21
C ASN A 143 0.24 -26.74 2.32
N GLY A 144 0.40 -26.47 1.02
CA GLY A 144 -0.68 -26.51 0.04
C GLY A 144 -1.79 -25.49 0.30
N VAL A 145 -2.88 -25.61 -0.45
CA VAL A 145 -4.04 -24.69 -0.38
C VAL A 145 -4.92 -24.89 0.87
N SER A 146 -4.71 -25.97 1.61
CA SER A 146 -5.48 -26.25 2.83
C SER A 146 -5.01 -25.42 4.03
N VAL A 147 -3.79 -24.92 3.97
CA VAL A 147 -3.22 -24.02 4.98
C VAL A 147 -2.98 -22.68 4.34
N THR A 148 -3.95 -21.79 4.48
CA THR A 148 -3.90 -20.42 3.92
C THR A 148 -3.99 -19.38 5.03
N PRO A 149 -3.09 -19.42 6.01
CA PRO A 149 -3.18 -18.49 7.12
C PRO A 149 -2.83 -17.09 6.63
N SER A 150 -3.67 -16.14 6.97
CA SER A 150 -3.38 -14.73 6.78
C SER A 150 -4.04 -13.93 7.89
N ASP A 151 -3.26 -13.08 8.50
CA ASP A 151 -3.68 -12.15 9.54
C ASP A 151 -4.07 -10.78 8.99
N LEU A 152 -3.78 -10.48 7.72
CA LEU A 152 -4.10 -9.20 7.11
C LEU A 152 -5.61 -9.00 6.99
N VAL A 153 -6.08 -7.84 7.45
CA VAL A 153 -7.50 -7.46 7.43
C VAL A 153 -7.65 -6.06 6.86
N VAL A 154 -8.61 -5.88 5.96
CA VAL A 154 -8.98 -4.58 5.40
C VAL A 154 -10.36 -4.19 5.93
N CYS A 155 -10.44 -3.02 6.56
CA CYS A 155 -11.64 -2.46 7.19
C CYS A 155 -12.16 -1.26 6.37
N ARG A 156 -13.43 -0.88 6.57
CA ARG A 156 -14.03 0.29 5.90
C ARG A 156 -13.80 1.61 6.63
N ALA A 157 -13.45 1.56 7.91
CA ALA A 157 -13.26 2.75 8.72
C ALA A 157 -12.16 2.49 9.75
N GLY A 158 -11.45 3.54 10.12
CA GLY A 158 -10.41 3.49 11.15
C GLY A 158 -10.99 3.56 12.56
N SER A 159 -12.19 4.15 12.71
CA SER A 159 -12.86 4.20 14.01
C SER A 159 -13.41 2.83 14.40
N GLY A 160 -13.06 2.34 15.59
CA GLY A 160 -13.51 1.06 16.11
C GLY A 160 -12.66 -0.14 15.74
N VAL A 161 -11.53 0.04 15.03
CA VAL A 161 -10.56 -1.04 14.79
C VAL A 161 -9.73 -1.34 16.04
N THR A 162 -9.22 -2.58 16.09
CA THR A 162 -8.19 -3.00 17.07
C THR A 162 -6.88 -3.27 16.36
N ALA A 163 -5.85 -3.64 17.10
CA ALA A 163 -4.55 -4.00 16.52
C ALA A 163 -4.57 -5.30 15.67
N SER A 164 -5.65 -6.07 15.70
CA SER A 164 -5.72 -7.37 15.02
C SER A 164 -7.02 -7.60 14.22
N SER A 165 -7.98 -6.67 14.28
CA SER A 165 -9.29 -6.88 13.64
C SER A 165 -10.02 -5.56 13.37
N CYS A 166 -11.02 -5.62 12.50
CA CYS A 166 -11.95 -4.50 12.30
C CYS A 166 -12.85 -4.22 13.52
N ASN A 167 -13.06 -5.22 14.41
CA ASN A 167 -13.89 -5.12 15.60
C ASN A 167 -15.28 -4.54 15.30
N THR A 168 -15.56 -3.29 15.68
CA THR A 168 -16.85 -2.62 15.42
C THR A 168 -16.92 -1.94 14.04
N ALA A 169 -15.78 -1.73 13.38
CA ALA A 169 -15.76 -1.21 12.01
C ALA A 169 -16.21 -2.29 11.01
N PRO A 170 -16.95 -1.93 9.95
CA PRO A 170 -17.31 -2.89 8.91
C PRO A 170 -16.06 -3.45 8.21
N SER A 171 -16.01 -4.76 7.99
CA SER A 171 -14.92 -5.42 7.28
C SER A 171 -15.12 -5.34 5.77
N VAL A 172 -14.04 -5.08 5.03
CA VAL A 172 -13.96 -5.30 3.58
C VAL A 172 -13.50 -6.72 3.31
N THR A 173 -12.51 -7.20 4.09
CA THR A 173 -12.00 -8.57 4.03
C THR A 173 -11.97 -9.18 5.44
N ASN A 174 -12.03 -10.51 5.50
CA ASN A 174 -11.79 -11.26 6.72
C ASN A 174 -10.36 -11.79 6.77
N GLN A 175 -9.94 -12.30 7.93
CA GLN A 175 -8.70 -13.06 8.06
C GLN A 175 -8.66 -14.25 7.08
N SER A 176 -7.49 -14.70 6.69
CA SER A 176 -7.23 -15.77 5.73
C SER A 176 -7.69 -15.49 4.29
N VAL A 177 -7.98 -14.25 3.94
CA VAL A 177 -8.37 -13.85 2.58
C VAL A 177 -7.25 -13.09 1.87
N VAL A 178 -6.52 -12.23 2.57
CA VAL A 178 -5.52 -11.31 1.97
C VAL A 178 -4.13 -11.75 2.36
N VAL A 179 -3.28 -12.02 1.39
CA VAL A 179 -1.88 -12.42 1.65
C VAL A 179 -0.91 -11.24 1.58
N ALA A 180 -1.27 -10.21 0.84
CA ALA A 180 -0.46 -9.00 0.71
C ALA A 180 -1.34 -7.78 0.47
N VAL A 181 -0.88 -6.62 0.93
CA VAL A 181 -1.49 -5.31 0.70
C VAL A 181 -0.44 -4.37 0.12
N LEU A 182 -0.82 -3.67 -0.93
CA LEU A 182 -0.04 -2.61 -1.57
C LEU A 182 -0.81 -1.31 -1.42
N TRP A 183 -0.16 -0.24 -1.01
CA TRP A 183 -0.86 1.05 -0.89
C TRP A 183 0.05 2.25 -1.13
N SER A 184 -0.56 3.31 -1.60
CA SER A 184 0.00 4.65 -1.65
C SER A 184 -0.68 5.49 -0.58
N GLN A 185 0.09 6.34 0.07
CA GLN A 185 -0.41 7.24 1.12
C GLN A 185 -0.87 8.59 0.55
N GLY A 186 -1.13 8.65 -0.77
CA GLY A 186 -1.69 9.81 -1.43
C GLY A 186 -0.79 11.04 -1.43
N LYS A 187 -1.38 12.18 -1.75
CA LYS A 187 -0.65 13.46 -1.91
C LYS A 187 -0.30 14.13 -0.58
N ASN A 188 -1.09 13.88 0.47
CA ASN A 188 -0.96 14.60 1.74
C ASN A 188 0.11 14.00 2.65
N PHE A 189 0.66 12.84 2.32
CA PHE A 189 1.61 12.10 3.15
C PHE A 189 2.80 12.94 3.62
N LEU A 190 3.42 13.74 2.74
CA LEU A 190 4.57 14.58 3.07
C LEU A 190 4.19 15.88 3.80
N ALA A 191 2.93 16.28 3.78
CA ALA A 191 2.47 17.52 4.38
C ALA A 191 2.58 17.57 5.92
N GLY A 192 2.79 16.44 6.57
CA GLY A 192 3.08 16.39 8.00
C GLY A 192 1.91 16.73 8.93
N THR A 193 0.73 16.88 8.39
CA THR A 193 -0.48 17.31 9.10
C THR A 193 -1.22 16.14 9.76
N ALA A 194 -2.19 16.46 10.58
CA ALA A 194 -3.02 15.47 11.25
C ALA A 194 -3.83 14.66 10.22
N PHE A 195 -3.53 13.38 10.15
CA PHE A 195 -4.29 12.43 9.34
C PHE A 195 -5.69 12.24 9.90
N GLY A 196 -6.66 11.97 9.04
CA GLY A 196 -7.96 11.47 9.45
C GLY A 196 -7.83 10.14 10.22
N ALA A 197 -8.90 9.76 10.94
CA ALA A 197 -8.88 8.50 11.68
C ALA A 197 -8.62 7.29 10.78
N ASP A 198 -9.10 7.35 9.53
CA ASP A 198 -8.99 6.28 8.55
C ASP A 198 -7.57 6.17 7.99
N GLU A 199 -6.96 7.27 7.55
CA GLU A 199 -5.58 7.30 7.08
C GLU A 199 -4.57 6.98 8.18
N ASN A 200 -4.88 7.37 9.41
CA ASN A 200 -3.97 7.11 10.54
C ASN A 200 -3.74 5.61 10.76
N VAL A 201 -4.69 4.75 10.44
CA VAL A 201 -4.51 3.29 10.49
C VAL A 201 -3.49 2.82 9.45
N ASN A 202 -3.52 3.42 8.25
CA ASN A 202 -2.60 3.10 7.15
C ASN A 202 -1.25 3.82 7.27
N ASN A 203 -1.15 4.80 8.17
CA ASN A 203 0.07 5.54 8.40
C ASN A 203 1.07 4.71 9.23
N LYS A 204 1.67 3.74 8.55
CA LYS A 204 2.62 2.80 9.12
C LYS A 204 4.04 3.31 8.89
N HIS A 205 4.90 3.18 9.89
CA HIS A 205 6.33 3.47 9.77
C HIS A 205 6.68 4.94 9.42
N ARG A 206 5.99 5.90 10.03
CA ARG A 206 6.29 7.33 9.90
C ARG A 206 6.88 7.91 11.19
N LEU A 207 7.81 8.84 11.06
CA LEU A 207 8.38 9.59 12.17
C LEU A 207 7.61 10.89 12.50
N PRO A 208 7.54 11.25 13.79
CA PRO A 208 7.95 10.49 14.96
C PRO A 208 6.93 9.39 15.26
N ALA A 209 7.45 8.23 15.46
CA ALA A 209 6.80 6.95 15.59
C ALA A 209 5.45 6.92 16.33
N VAL A 210 4.34 6.92 15.60
CA VAL A 210 3.22 6.08 15.97
C VAL A 210 3.16 4.99 14.91
N GLN A 211 3.84 3.90 15.18
CA GLN A 211 3.92 2.78 14.28
C GLN A 211 2.72 1.88 14.55
N ASN A 212 1.79 1.89 13.64
CA ASN A 212 0.78 0.84 13.60
C ASN A 212 1.42 -0.41 12.96
N ASP A 213 2.35 -1.04 13.68
CA ASP A 213 2.93 -2.33 13.29
C ASP A 213 1.91 -3.44 13.57
N ASN A 214 0.85 -3.45 12.78
CA ASN A 214 -0.24 -4.39 12.91
C ASN A 214 -0.82 -4.75 11.53
N PRO A 215 -1.54 -5.89 11.40
CA PRO A 215 -2.08 -6.39 10.14
C PRO A 215 -3.37 -5.69 9.66
N VAL A 216 -3.80 -4.61 10.32
CA VAL A 216 -5.07 -3.95 10.02
C VAL A 216 -4.85 -2.76 9.08
N PHE A 217 -5.63 -2.70 8.03
CA PHE A 217 -5.64 -1.65 7.02
C PHE A 217 -7.04 -1.08 6.86
N VAL A 218 -7.15 0.13 6.35
CA VAL A 218 -8.44 0.77 6.04
C VAL A 218 -8.49 1.11 4.56
N HIS A 219 -9.58 0.72 3.92
CA HIS A 219 -9.91 1.12 2.55
C HIS A 219 -11.32 1.66 2.51
N THR A 220 -11.45 2.94 2.26
CA THR A 220 -12.72 3.66 2.17
C THR A 220 -12.78 4.57 0.96
N THR A 221 -13.90 5.23 0.76
CA THR A 221 -14.05 6.20 -0.32
C THR A 221 -13.21 7.45 -0.07
N PRO A 222 -12.56 8.01 -1.09
CA PRO A 222 -11.83 9.26 -0.96
C PRO A 222 -12.68 10.37 -0.36
N ALA A 223 -12.12 11.09 0.60
CA ALA A 223 -12.77 12.17 1.31
C ALA A 223 -11.87 13.42 1.33
N PRO A 224 -12.44 14.65 1.13
CA PRO A 224 -11.67 15.88 1.16
C PRO A 224 -11.26 16.24 2.59
N SER A 225 -10.26 17.12 2.74
CA SER A 225 -9.71 17.58 4.01
C SER A 225 -10.72 18.20 5.02
N GLY A 226 -11.92 18.55 4.58
CA GLY A 226 -13.00 19.04 5.46
C GLY A 226 -14.03 17.99 5.86
N ALA A 227 -13.84 16.73 5.52
CA ALA A 227 -14.78 15.66 5.86
C ALA A 227 -14.79 15.36 7.37
N THR A 228 -15.90 14.82 7.89
CA THR A 228 -16.08 14.51 9.31
C THR A 228 -15.04 13.52 9.86
N GLY A 229 -14.50 12.63 9.03
CA GLY A 229 -13.43 11.67 9.39
C GLY A 229 -12.02 12.15 9.09
N GLY A 230 -11.86 13.37 8.55
CA GLY A 230 -10.62 13.90 7.99
C GLY A 230 -10.49 13.61 6.50
N GLU A 231 -9.36 13.99 5.93
CA GLU A 231 -9.01 13.64 4.55
C GLU A 231 -8.74 12.14 4.45
N TYR A 232 -9.11 11.54 3.31
CA TYR A 232 -8.71 10.19 2.94
C TYR A 232 -8.37 10.17 1.46
N ASP A 233 -7.11 10.06 1.14
CA ASP A 233 -6.60 10.01 -0.24
C ASP A 233 -5.75 8.78 -0.55
N ASP A 234 -5.63 7.86 0.42
CA ASP A 234 -4.92 6.58 0.24
C ASP A 234 -5.55 5.76 -0.89
N LEU A 235 -4.69 5.16 -1.69
CA LEU A 235 -5.05 4.19 -2.71
C LEU A 235 -4.49 2.83 -2.33
N MET A 236 -5.30 1.77 -2.48
CA MET A 236 -4.93 0.45 -1.99
C MET A 236 -5.40 -0.65 -2.95
N VAL A 237 -4.54 -1.64 -3.13
CA VAL A 237 -4.87 -2.92 -3.73
C VAL A 237 -4.37 -4.04 -2.84
N TRP A 238 -5.01 -5.19 -2.89
CA TRP A 238 -4.57 -6.36 -2.14
C TRP A 238 -4.53 -7.60 -3.02
N LEU A 239 -3.74 -8.55 -2.60
CA LEU A 239 -3.61 -9.84 -3.24
C LEU A 239 -4.41 -10.89 -2.43
N PRO A 240 -5.56 -11.35 -2.96
CA PRO A 240 -6.29 -12.44 -2.32
C PRO A 240 -5.54 -13.77 -2.43
N VAL A 241 -5.64 -14.59 -1.39
CA VAL A 241 -5.03 -15.92 -1.34
C VAL A 241 -5.47 -16.79 -2.52
N GLY A 242 -6.76 -16.76 -2.87
CA GLY A 242 -7.30 -17.54 -4.00
C GLY A 242 -6.71 -17.12 -5.35
N VAL A 243 -6.42 -15.83 -5.55
CA VAL A 243 -5.76 -15.34 -6.77
C VAL A 243 -4.32 -15.83 -6.83
N LEU A 244 -3.56 -15.69 -5.73
CA LEU A 244 -2.18 -16.16 -5.67
C LEU A 244 -2.09 -17.66 -5.96
N TYR A 245 -2.81 -18.48 -5.20
CA TYR A 245 -2.78 -19.94 -5.37
C TYR A 245 -3.28 -20.36 -6.74
N GLY A 246 -4.35 -19.77 -7.27
CA GLY A 246 -4.85 -20.05 -8.61
C GLY A 246 -3.78 -19.81 -9.70
N ARG A 247 -3.01 -18.71 -9.59
CA ARG A 247 -1.90 -18.42 -10.50
C ARG A 247 -0.73 -19.39 -10.34
N LEU A 248 -0.38 -19.77 -9.11
CA LEU A 248 0.69 -20.73 -8.84
C LEU A 248 0.34 -22.15 -9.35
N ILE A 249 -0.90 -22.59 -9.19
CA ILE A 249 -1.40 -23.87 -9.73
C ILE A 249 -1.39 -23.83 -11.26
N ALA A 250 -1.90 -22.76 -11.87
CA ALA A 250 -1.92 -22.60 -13.33
C ALA A 250 -0.51 -22.58 -13.93
N ALA A 251 0.49 -22.11 -13.19
CA ALA A 251 1.89 -22.12 -13.58
C ALA A 251 2.62 -23.44 -13.25
N GLY A 252 1.96 -24.42 -12.61
CA GLY A 252 2.56 -25.70 -12.22
C GLY A 252 3.55 -25.61 -11.05
N VAL A 253 3.53 -24.51 -10.28
CA VAL A 253 4.38 -24.34 -9.08
C VAL A 253 3.82 -25.11 -7.90
N LEU A 254 2.49 -25.15 -7.80
CA LEU A 254 1.75 -25.93 -6.81
C LEU A 254 1.04 -27.11 -7.49
N PRO A 255 0.86 -28.23 -6.77
CA PRO A 255 0.13 -29.39 -7.28
C PRO A 255 -1.38 -29.11 -7.45
#